data_2fa7a7f33c977097ae6a423f441ea322
#
_entry.id   2fa7a7f33c977097ae6a423f441ea322
#
_cell.length_a   1.000
_cell.length_b   1.000
_cell.length_c   1.000
_cell.angle_alpha   90.00
_cell.angle_beta   90.00
_cell.angle_gamma   90.00
#
_symmetry.space_group_name_H-M   'P 1'
#
loop_
_entity.id
_entity.type
_entity.pdbx_description
1 polymer ?
#
loop_
_entity_poly.entity_id
_entity_poly.type
_entity_poly.pdbx_seq_one_letter_code
_entity_poly.pdbx_strand_id
1 'polypeptide(L)'
;MLRQAWAAIAASVVLTGCAGSAVSFPNANPGKPLTISGREARPDGPGPYPAVVLMHGCHGVSDSTRQWAEWFRARSYVALIVDSWAPRGIGNGCRPGPDIPNTERFDDAVGALRWLQARPYVDRRRIGAIGWSNGGVFAMAVINGPTLERARARGVAMPEPGYAASVAVYPGGCYSLVKETVVRPLLLLIGDVDDWTLPGECAEMIEAMRGRGADASIVLYPGAFHYFDVVGQKRTVIEDVENRNKPGGCCGATVSYDPSADADAHQRVEAFFGRHLGAR
;
A
#
# COMPACT_ATOMS: atom_id res chain seq x y z
N MET A 1 -8.27 64.93 -20.11
CA MET A 1 -7.37 63.95 -19.43
C MET A 1 -8.26 62.85 -18.82
N LEU A 2 -8.44 61.76 -19.59
CA LEU A 2 -9.22 60.59 -19.12
C LEU A 2 -8.26 59.60 -18.49
N ARG A 3 -8.43 59.30 -17.20
CA ARG A 3 -7.74 58.22 -16.50
C ARG A 3 -8.51 56.92 -16.69
N GLN A 4 -7.93 55.97 -17.41
CA GLN A 4 -8.45 54.62 -17.50
C GLN A 4 -8.02 53.85 -16.22
N ALA A 5 -8.99 53.42 -15.43
CA ALA A 5 -8.78 52.49 -14.30
C ALA A 5 -8.79 51.06 -14.81
N TRP A 6 -7.67 50.35 -14.68
CA TRP A 6 -7.59 48.90 -14.92
C TRP A 6 -8.06 48.18 -13.67
N ALA A 7 -9.18 47.49 -13.75
CA ALA A 7 -9.63 46.59 -12.70
C ALA A 7 -8.90 45.24 -12.88
N ALA A 8 -8.04 44.92 -11.94
CA ALA A 8 -7.40 43.60 -11.86
C ALA A 8 -8.42 42.58 -11.32
N ILE A 9 -8.85 41.67 -12.16
CA ILE A 9 -9.66 40.51 -11.76
C ILE A 9 -8.71 39.51 -11.14
N ALA A 10 -8.70 39.42 -9.82
CA ALA A 10 -8.03 38.34 -9.08
C ALA A 10 -8.87 37.04 -9.26
N ALA A 11 -8.39 36.14 -10.09
CA ALA A 11 -8.92 34.80 -10.17
C ALA A 11 -8.51 34.03 -8.90
N SER A 12 -9.44 33.89 -7.97
CA SER A 12 -9.29 33.01 -6.82
C SER A 12 -9.34 31.57 -7.32
N VAL A 13 -8.18 30.91 -7.42
CA VAL A 13 -8.09 29.46 -7.60
C VAL A 13 -8.55 28.84 -6.29
N VAL A 14 -9.79 28.38 -6.25
CA VAL A 14 -10.31 27.52 -5.19
C VAL A 14 -9.62 26.18 -5.38
N LEU A 15 -8.58 25.91 -4.61
CA LEU A 15 -8.04 24.56 -4.42
C LEU A 15 -9.09 23.74 -3.68
N THR A 16 -10.06 23.19 -4.42
CA THR A 16 -10.88 22.11 -3.91
C THR A 16 -9.96 20.91 -3.74
N GLY A 17 -9.50 20.69 -2.51
CA GLY A 17 -8.82 19.46 -2.14
C GLY A 17 -9.77 18.30 -2.44
N CYS A 18 -9.54 17.61 -3.54
CA CYS A 18 -10.27 16.40 -3.91
C CYS A 18 -9.88 15.26 -2.96
N ALA A 19 -10.49 15.25 -1.77
CA ALA A 19 -10.58 14.02 -1.01
C ALA A 19 -11.32 13.02 -1.91
N GLY A 20 -10.62 11.96 -2.36
CA GLY A 20 -11.16 10.98 -3.32
C GLY A 20 -12.58 10.52 -2.98
N SER A 21 -13.32 10.05 -3.96
CA SER A 21 -14.71 9.60 -3.80
C SER A 21 -14.80 8.37 -2.90
N ALA A 22 -15.78 8.33 -1.99
CA ALA A 22 -16.08 7.14 -1.20
C ALA A 22 -16.64 6.04 -2.12
N VAL A 23 -16.14 4.83 -1.96
CA VAL A 23 -16.57 3.65 -2.71
C VAL A 23 -16.79 2.48 -1.77
N SER A 24 -17.53 1.48 -2.23
CA SER A 24 -17.68 0.21 -1.52
C SER A 24 -17.72 -0.95 -2.51
N PHE A 25 -17.23 -2.11 -2.06
CA PHE A 25 -17.20 -3.33 -2.86
C PHE A 25 -17.19 -4.57 -1.96
N PRO A 26 -17.70 -5.71 -2.42
CA PRO A 26 -17.60 -6.96 -1.67
C PRO A 26 -16.13 -7.44 -1.65
N ASN A 27 -15.69 -7.97 -0.51
CA ASN A 27 -14.45 -8.74 -0.49
C ASN A 27 -14.64 -10.07 -1.25
N ALA A 28 -13.56 -10.85 -1.38
CA ALA A 28 -13.60 -12.09 -2.15
C ALA A 28 -13.94 -13.34 -1.31
N ASN A 29 -14.26 -13.19 -0.04
CA ASN A 29 -14.57 -14.32 0.85
C ASN A 29 -15.88 -14.99 0.44
N PRO A 30 -15.87 -16.27 -0.02
CA PRO A 30 -17.08 -16.92 -0.51
C PRO A 30 -18.04 -17.36 0.62
N GLY A 31 -17.51 -17.61 1.82
CA GLY A 31 -18.30 -18.11 2.95
C GLY A 31 -18.88 -17.00 3.83
N LYS A 32 -18.24 -15.84 3.87
CA LYS A 32 -18.64 -14.68 4.68
C LYS A 32 -18.30 -13.39 3.96
N PRO A 33 -19.02 -13.04 2.89
CA PRO A 33 -18.76 -11.81 2.15
C PRO A 33 -18.98 -10.58 3.06
N LEU A 34 -18.04 -9.64 3.01
CA LEU A 34 -18.11 -8.39 3.73
C LEU A 34 -18.04 -7.24 2.72
N THR A 35 -18.85 -6.20 2.89
CA THR A 35 -18.73 -4.97 2.12
C THR A 35 -17.60 -4.14 2.69
N ILE A 36 -16.57 -3.96 1.89
CA ILE A 36 -15.38 -3.17 2.24
C ILE A 36 -15.60 -1.73 1.81
N SER A 37 -15.28 -0.79 2.67
CA SER A 37 -15.20 0.64 2.33
C SER A 37 -13.85 0.98 1.73
N GLY A 38 -13.84 2.00 0.89
CA GLY A 38 -12.62 2.52 0.28
C GLY A 38 -12.78 3.97 -0.18
N ARG A 39 -11.69 4.52 -0.68
CA ARG A 39 -11.68 5.83 -1.32
C ARG A 39 -10.93 5.74 -2.64
N GLU A 40 -11.53 6.26 -3.69
CA GLU A 40 -10.93 6.34 -5.01
C GLU A 40 -10.45 7.76 -5.29
N ALA A 41 -9.16 7.93 -5.58
CA ALA A 41 -8.61 9.13 -6.19
C ALA A 41 -8.38 8.84 -7.67
N ARG A 42 -9.13 9.53 -8.54
CA ARG A 42 -9.13 9.28 -9.97
C ARG A 42 -8.64 10.51 -10.73
N PRO A 43 -7.75 10.34 -11.75
CA PRO A 43 -7.39 11.41 -12.67
C PRO A 43 -8.61 11.90 -13.48
N ASP A 44 -8.54 13.14 -13.94
CA ASP A 44 -9.56 13.70 -14.84
C ASP A 44 -9.47 13.06 -16.23
N GLY A 45 -10.61 12.92 -16.91
CA GLY A 45 -10.70 12.40 -18.28
C GLY A 45 -11.16 10.94 -18.37
N PRO A 46 -11.22 10.40 -19.60
CA PRO A 46 -11.89 9.13 -19.88
C PRO A 46 -11.05 7.88 -19.52
N GLY A 47 -9.72 7.98 -19.47
CA GLY A 47 -8.84 6.81 -19.34
C GLY A 47 -8.65 6.04 -20.67
N PRO A 48 -8.36 4.71 -20.67
CA PRO A 48 -8.14 3.91 -19.47
C PRO A 48 -6.79 4.19 -18.78
N TYR A 49 -6.82 4.29 -17.47
CA TYR A 49 -5.65 4.56 -16.65
C TYR A 49 -5.07 3.27 -16.03
N PRO A 50 -3.77 3.20 -15.75
CA PRO A 50 -3.25 2.24 -14.80
C PRO A 50 -3.85 2.53 -13.41
N ALA A 51 -3.87 1.52 -12.55
CA ALA A 51 -4.40 1.69 -11.20
C ALA A 51 -3.47 1.09 -10.14
N VAL A 52 -3.60 1.59 -8.91
CA VAL A 52 -2.86 1.07 -7.75
C VAL A 52 -3.84 0.89 -6.59
N VAL A 53 -3.82 -0.29 -5.97
CA VAL A 53 -4.51 -0.56 -4.71
C VAL A 53 -3.60 -0.23 -3.55
N LEU A 54 -4.05 0.62 -2.63
CA LEU A 54 -3.30 1.07 -1.47
C LEU A 54 -3.83 0.37 -0.21
N MET A 55 -2.95 -0.36 0.48
CA MET A 55 -3.28 -1.13 1.68
C MET A 55 -2.61 -0.52 2.92
N HIS A 56 -3.44 0.01 3.81
CA HIS A 56 -3.00 0.71 5.02
C HIS A 56 -2.27 -0.20 6.02
N GLY A 57 -1.44 0.39 6.87
CA GLY A 57 -0.81 -0.27 8.02
C GLY A 57 -1.81 -0.69 9.11
N CYS A 58 -1.30 -1.15 10.24
CA CYS A 58 -2.14 -1.62 11.35
C CYS A 58 -2.98 -0.51 11.99
N HIS A 59 -2.60 0.77 11.88
CA HIS A 59 -3.39 1.91 12.40
C HIS A 59 -4.65 2.24 11.58
N GLY A 60 -4.87 1.60 10.43
CA GLY A 60 -5.96 1.96 9.52
C GLY A 60 -5.54 3.01 8.49
N VAL A 61 -6.53 3.58 7.81
CA VAL A 61 -6.32 4.60 6.77
C VAL A 61 -5.86 5.92 7.39
N SER A 62 -4.62 6.32 7.11
CA SER A 62 -3.97 7.53 7.62
C SER A 62 -3.97 8.67 6.59
N ASP A 63 -3.55 9.86 7.02
CA ASP A 63 -3.32 10.98 6.11
C ASP A 63 -2.17 10.71 5.15
N SER A 64 -1.11 9.99 5.57
CA SER A 64 -0.05 9.54 4.67
C SER A 64 -0.60 8.64 3.55
N THR A 65 -1.49 7.68 3.86
CA THR A 65 -2.16 6.86 2.83
C THR A 65 -2.95 7.70 1.84
N ARG A 66 -3.62 8.78 2.31
CA ARG A 66 -4.36 9.71 1.44
C ARG A 66 -3.43 10.56 0.58
N GLN A 67 -2.30 11.01 1.14
CA GLN A 67 -1.27 11.76 0.39
C GLN A 67 -0.67 10.91 -0.72
N TRP A 68 -0.36 9.64 -0.46
CA TRP A 68 0.07 8.70 -1.48
C TRP A 68 -0.98 8.48 -2.58
N ALA A 69 -2.26 8.39 -2.24
CA ALA A 69 -3.32 8.26 -3.24
C ALA A 69 -3.42 9.49 -4.16
N GLU A 70 -3.31 10.70 -3.59
CA GLU A 70 -3.27 11.93 -4.39
C GLU A 70 -1.99 12.05 -5.23
N TRP A 71 -0.87 11.58 -4.70
CA TRP A 71 0.39 11.52 -5.43
C TRP A 71 0.29 10.59 -6.66
N PHE A 72 -0.37 9.44 -6.54
CA PHE A 72 -0.67 8.54 -7.67
C PHE A 72 -1.63 9.19 -8.66
N ARG A 73 -2.71 9.80 -8.18
CA ARG A 73 -3.68 10.51 -9.02
C ARG A 73 -3.00 11.58 -9.89
N ALA A 74 -2.13 12.38 -9.29
CA ALA A 74 -1.38 13.43 -9.99
C ALA A 74 -0.44 12.88 -11.08
N ARG A 75 -0.13 11.56 -11.03
CA ARG A 75 0.69 10.82 -12.01
C ARG A 75 -0.13 9.95 -12.95
N SER A 76 -1.40 10.27 -13.10
CA SER A 76 -2.33 9.58 -14.00
C SER A 76 -2.59 8.11 -13.63
N TYR A 77 -2.53 7.76 -12.36
CA TYR A 77 -3.01 6.48 -11.83
C TYR A 77 -4.36 6.65 -11.14
N VAL A 78 -5.26 5.69 -11.30
CA VAL A 78 -6.39 5.52 -10.39
C VAL A 78 -5.84 4.90 -9.10
N ALA A 79 -6.01 5.57 -7.97
CA ALA A 79 -5.59 5.09 -6.67
C ALA A 79 -6.80 4.67 -5.83
N LEU A 80 -6.85 3.41 -5.40
CA LEU A 80 -7.91 2.87 -4.56
C LEU A 80 -7.37 2.54 -3.18
N ILE A 81 -7.72 3.33 -2.18
CA ILE A 81 -7.46 3.03 -0.78
C ILE A 81 -8.50 2.01 -0.31
N VAL A 82 -8.04 0.89 0.23
CA VAL A 82 -8.87 -0.15 0.85
C VAL A 82 -8.89 0.08 2.36
N ASP A 83 -10.07 0.25 2.95
CA ASP A 83 -10.24 0.32 4.40
C ASP A 83 -10.74 -1.03 4.93
N SER A 84 -9.79 -1.85 5.36
CA SER A 84 -10.12 -3.17 5.93
C SER A 84 -10.60 -3.10 7.38
N TRP A 85 -10.39 -1.97 8.08
CA TRP A 85 -10.70 -1.85 9.51
C TRP A 85 -12.10 -1.32 9.79
N ALA A 86 -12.51 -0.23 9.16
CA ALA A 86 -13.80 0.39 9.44
C ALA A 86 -15.01 -0.58 9.30
N PRO A 87 -15.11 -1.42 8.25
CA PRO A 87 -16.21 -2.38 8.15
C PRO A 87 -16.23 -3.47 9.24
N ARG A 88 -15.12 -3.62 9.95
CA ARG A 88 -14.97 -4.59 11.06
C ARG A 88 -15.04 -3.95 12.44
N GLY A 89 -15.28 -2.63 12.51
CA GLY A 89 -15.32 -1.88 13.76
C GLY A 89 -13.96 -1.74 14.46
N ILE A 90 -12.86 -1.87 13.72
CA ILE A 90 -11.50 -1.81 14.25
C ILE A 90 -11.00 -0.38 14.14
N GLY A 91 -10.67 0.25 15.27
CA GLY A 91 -10.07 1.58 15.28
C GLY A 91 -8.55 1.55 15.10
N ASN A 92 -7.89 0.58 15.70
CA ASN A 92 -6.43 0.41 15.64
C ASN A 92 -6.06 -1.07 15.82
N GLY A 93 -5.52 -1.69 14.79
CA GLY A 93 -5.08 -3.09 14.78
C GLY A 93 -3.59 -3.29 15.15
N CYS A 94 -2.89 -2.23 15.61
CA CYS A 94 -1.50 -2.35 16.11
C CYS A 94 -1.44 -2.75 17.59
N ARG A 95 -2.56 -2.67 18.28
CA ARG A 95 -2.68 -3.05 19.70
C ARG A 95 -3.18 -4.48 19.81
N PRO A 96 -2.87 -5.18 20.92
CA PRO A 96 -3.48 -6.46 21.20
C PRO A 96 -5.01 -6.36 21.14
N GLY A 97 -5.63 -7.21 20.36
CA GLY A 97 -7.07 -7.18 20.10
C GLY A 97 -7.54 -8.44 19.38
N PRO A 98 -8.77 -8.47 18.88
CA PRO A 98 -9.25 -9.62 18.15
C PRO A 98 -8.37 -9.88 16.93
N ASP A 99 -7.87 -11.11 16.83
CA ASP A 99 -7.09 -11.58 15.69
C ASP A 99 -7.98 -11.54 14.44
N ILE A 100 -7.59 -10.70 13.47
CA ILE A 100 -8.19 -10.78 12.14
C ILE A 100 -7.35 -11.75 11.33
N PRO A 101 -7.94 -12.84 10.85
CA PRO A 101 -7.22 -13.78 10.02
C PRO A 101 -6.58 -13.04 8.82
N ASN A 102 -5.31 -13.29 8.55
CA ASN A 102 -4.61 -12.71 7.38
C ASN A 102 -5.34 -12.96 6.06
N THR A 103 -6.14 -14.04 5.99
CA THR A 103 -6.99 -14.34 4.85
C THR A 103 -8.03 -13.26 4.56
N GLU A 104 -8.56 -12.56 5.58
CA GLU A 104 -9.60 -11.56 5.37
C GLU A 104 -9.07 -10.32 4.62
N ARG A 105 -7.91 -9.79 5.01
CA ARG A 105 -7.31 -8.66 4.29
C ARG A 105 -6.84 -9.03 2.88
N PHE A 106 -6.39 -10.27 2.67
CA PHE A 106 -6.12 -10.78 1.33
C PHE A 106 -7.40 -10.78 0.48
N ASP A 107 -8.53 -11.25 1.05
CA ASP A 107 -9.82 -11.28 0.36
C ASP A 107 -10.33 -9.86 0.03
N ASP A 108 -10.05 -8.88 0.90
CA ASP A 108 -10.34 -7.46 0.64
C ASP A 108 -9.55 -6.95 -0.57
N ALA A 109 -8.26 -7.28 -0.64
CA ALA A 109 -7.40 -6.89 -1.77
C ALA A 109 -7.85 -7.55 -3.08
N VAL A 110 -8.28 -8.82 -3.06
CA VAL A 110 -8.87 -9.48 -4.24
C VAL A 110 -10.18 -8.83 -4.65
N GLY A 111 -11.03 -8.43 -3.69
CA GLY A 111 -12.25 -7.66 -3.93
C GLY A 111 -11.97 -6.31 -4.59
N ALA A 112 -10.95 -5.60 -4.11
CA ALA A 112 -10.50 -4.32 -4.66
C ALA A 112 -10.03 -4.46 -6.12
N LEU A 113 -9.27 -5.51 -6.42
CA LEU A 113 -8.83 -5.80 -7.80
C LEU A 113 -10.03 -6.05 -8.72
N ARG A 114 -11.00 -6.88 -8.30
CA ARG A 114 -12.23 -7.14 -9.07
C ARG A 114 -13.01 -5.86 -9.31
N TRP A 115 -13.10 -5.01 -8.29
CA TRP A 115 -13.79 -3.73 -8.39
C TRP A 115 -13.14 -2.81 -9.42
N LEU A 116 -11.80 -2.65 -9.38
CA LEU A 116 -11.06 -1.84 -10.37
C LEU A 116 -11.18 -2.41 -11.78
N GLN A 117 -11.05 -3.72 -11.96
CA GLN A 117 -11.16 -4.37 -13.28
C GLN A 117 -12.54 -4.20 -13.93
N ALA A 118 -13.58 -3.92 -13.15
CA ALA A 118 -14.93 -3.62 -13.65
C ALA A 118 -15.12 -2.14 -14.05
N ARG A 119 -14.13 -1.28 -13.90
CA ARG A 119 -14.22 0.15 -14.23
C ARG A 119 -13.80 0.40 -15.68
N PRO A 120 -14.62 1.05 -16.51
CA PRO A 120 -14.29 1.31 -17.92
C PRO A 120 -13.08 2.25 -18.10
N TYR A 121 -12.79 3.07 -17.10
CA TYR A 121 -11.65 3.99 -17.07
C TYR A 121 -10.37 3.39 -16.51
N VAL A 122 -10.35 2.09 -16.16
CA VAL A 122 -9.17 1.38 -15.67
C VAL A 122 -8.69 0.38 -16.71
N ASP A 123 -7.37 0.40 -17.00
CA ASP A 123 -6.76 -0.68 -17.75
C ASP A 123 -6.57 -1.89 -16.83
N ARG A 124 -7.42 -2.89 -17.00
CA ARG A 124 -7.43 -4.12 -16.18
C ARG A 124 -6.13 -4.90 -16.15
N ARG A 125 -5.22 -4.67 -17.10
CA ARG A 125 -3.90 -5.34 -17.19
C ARG A 125 -2.82 -4.55 -16.45
N ARG A 126 -3.08 -3.31 -16.06
CA ARG A 126 -2.12 -2.40 -15.47
C ARG A 126 -2.54 -1.98 -14.05
N ILE A 127 -2.77 -2.99 -13.18
CA ILE A 127 -3.16 -2.76 -11.79
C ILE A 127 -2.06 -3.27 -10.88
N GLY A 128 -1.48 -2.39 -10.07
CA GLY A 128 -0.48 -2.69 -9.05
C GLY A 128 -1.05 -2.67 -7.65
N ALA A 129 -0.24 -3.11 -6.69
CA ALA A 129 -0.53 -3.02 -5.27
C ALA A 129 0.61 -2.31 -4.52
N ILE A 130 0.28 -1.51 -3.52
CA ILE A 130 1.24 -0.95 -2.57
C ILE A 130 0.67 -1.06 -1.17
N GLY A 131 1.53 -1.34 -0.19
CA GLY A 131 1.08 -1.42 1.20
C GLY A 131 2.19 -1.10 2.19
N TRP A 132 1.79 -0.58 3.34
CA TRP A 132 2.68 -0.13 4.41
C TRP A 132 2.57 -1.03 5.63
N SER A 133 3.69 -1.41 6.24
CA SER A 133 3.72 -2.19 7.47
C SER A 133 2.87 -3.46 7.36
N ASN A 134 1.83 -3.60 8.15
CA ASN A 134 0.85 -4.68 8.02
C ASN A 134 0.22 -4.73 6.62
N GLY A 135 -0.05 -3.59 5.96
CA GLY A 135 -0.50 -3.54 4.56
C GLY A 135 0.55 -4.05 3.58
N GLY A 136 1.84 -3.87 3.86
CA GLY A 136 2.95 -4.39 3.07
C GLY A 136 2.98 -5.93 3.02
N VAL A 137 2.55 -6.60 4.10
CA VAL A 137 2.35 -8.06 4.11
C VAL A 137 1.39 -8.49 3.02
N PHE A 138 0.27 -7.76 2.86
CA PHE A 138 -0.75 -8.09 1.85
C PHE A 138 -0.35 -7.65 0.46
N ALA A 139 0.45 -6.59 0.33
CA ALA A 139 1.07 -6.23 -0.94
C ALA A 139 1.98 -7.35 -1.47
N MET A 140 2.72 -8.03 -0.60
CA MET A 140 3.47 -9.23 -0.96
C MET A 140 2.54 -10.43 -1.22
N ALA A 141 1.53 -10.64 -0.37
CA ALA A 141 0.65 -11.81 -0.43
C ALA A 141 -0.12 -11.92 -1.75
N VAL A 142 -0.59 -10.80 -2.33
CA VAL A 142 -1.38 -10.80 -3.58
C VAL A 142 -0.59 -11.19 -4.83
N ILE A 143 0.74 -11.29 -4.72
CA ILE A 143 1.63 -11.77 -5.79
C ILE A 143 2.47 -12.98 -5.36
N ASN A 144 2.24 -13.53 -4.16
CA ASN A 144 2.99 -14.68 -3.63
C ASN A 144 2.36 -15.98 -4.13
N GLY A 145 3.13 -16.80 -4.87
CA GLY A 145 2.66 -18.03 -5.50
C GLY A 145 1.96 -19.00 -4.52
N PRO A 146 2.63 -19.46 -3.46
CA PRO A 146 2.03 -20.33 -2.45
C PRO A 146 0.78 -19.75 -1.78
N THR A 147 0.74 -18.42 -1.53
CA THR A 147 -0.45 -17.77 -0.97
C THR A 147 -1.62 -17.79 -1.95
N LEU A 148 -1.36 -17.56 -3.24
CA LEU A 148 -2.39 -17.63 -4.29
C LEU A 148 -2.97 -19.06 -4.41
N GLU A 149 -2.14 -20.09 -4.29
CA GLU A 149 -2.58 -21.49 -4.30
C GLU A 149 -3.45 -21.82 -3.07
N ARG A 150 -3.00 -21.41 -1.88
CA ARG A 150 -3.80 -21.59 -0.64
C ARG A 150 -5.15 -20.85 -0.71
N ALA A 151 -5.17 -19.64 -1.26
CA ALA A 151 -6.39 -18.88 -1.46
C ALA A 151 -7.34 -19.55 -2.44
N ARG A 152 -6.80 -20.07 -3.58
CA ARG A 152 -7.58 -20.83 -4.55
C ARG A 152 -8.20 -22.10 -3.94
N ALA A 153 -7.43 -22.81 -3.13
CA ALA A 153 -7.93 -24.03 -2.45
C ALA A 153 -9.12 -23.76 -1.51
N ARG A 154 -9.24 -22.54 -0.94
CA ARG A 154 -10.39 -22.12 -0.12
C ARG A 154 -11.48 -21.38 -0.92
N GLY A 155 -11.44 -21.42 -2.24
CA GLY A 155 -12.45 -20.84 -3.13
C GLY A 155 -12.23 -19.36 -3.48
N VAL A 156 -11.08 -18.76 -3.11
CA VAL A 156 -10.73 -17.39 -3.46
C VAL A 156 -9.69 -17.39 -4.59
N ALA A 157 -10.17 -17.31 -5.83
CA ALA A 157 -9.29 -17.18 -6.97
C ALA A 157 -8.98 -15.71 -7.28
N MET A 158 -7.70 -15.42 -7.52
CA MET A 158 -7.28 -14.14 -8.08
C MET A 158 -7.88 -14.00 -9.48
N PRO A 159 -8.57 -12.88 -9.80
CA PRO A 159 -9.10 -12.68 -11.15
C PRO A 159 -7.97 -12.46 -12.15
N GLU A 160 -8.19 -12.91 -13.39
CA GLU A 160 -7.23 -12.70 -14.49
C GLU A 160 -7.48 -11.36 -15.21
N PRO A 161 -6.42 -10.63 -15.55
CA PRO A 161 -5.05 -10.80 -15.05
C PRO A 161 -4.96 -10.35 -13.60
N GLY A 162 -4.14 -10.99 -12.77
CA GLY A 162 -3.91 -10.59 -11.38
C GLY A 162 -3.25 -9.21 -11.24
N TYR A 163 -2.72 -8.92 -10.09
CA TYR A 163 -1.85 -7.75 -9.90
C TYR A 163 -0.59 -7.86 -10.77
N ALA A 164 -0.24 -6.79 -11.48
CA ALA A 164 0.89 -6.78 -12.41
C ALA A 164 2.24 -6.60 -11.70
N ALA A 165 2.27 -5.87 -10.58
CA ALA A 165 3.46 -5.62 -9.77
C ALA A 165 3.05 -5.18 -8.36
N SER A 166 3.96 -5.26 -7.39
CA SER A 166 3.68 -4.86 -6.01
C SER A 166 4.84 -4.14 -5.35
N VAL A 167 4.51 -3.19 -4.46
CA VAL A 167 5.45 -2.48 -3.59
C VAL A 167 5.09 -2.74 -2.14
N ALA A 168 6.06 -3.17 -1.34
CA ALA A 168 5.91 -3.35 0.10
C ALA A 168 6.81 -2.35 0.85
N VAL A 169 6.21 -1.48 1.64
CA VAL A 169 6.92 -0.45 2.40
C VAL A 169 6.98 -0.88 3.86
N TYR A 170 8.18 -1.08 4.37
CA TYR A 170 8.52 -1.61 5.70
C TYR A 170 7.56 -2.73 6.18
N PRO A 171 7.41 -3.82 5.39
CA PRO A 171 6.44 -4.87 5.68
C PRO A 171 6.84 -5.69 6.89
N GLY A 172 5.85 -6.16 7.66
CA GLY A 172 6.07 -7.19 8.67
C GLY A 172 6.17 -8.60 8.07
N GLY A 173 6.59 -9.57 8.87
CA GLY A 173 6.49 -11.01 8.56
C GLY A 173 7.40 -11.54 7.45
N CYS A 174 8.45 -10.83 7.07
CA CYS A 174 9.40 -11.28 6.04
C CYS A 174 9.98 -12.67 6.35
N TYR A 175 10.29 -12.96 7.62
CA TYR A 175 10.83 -14.26 8.06
C TYR A 175 9.94 -15.45 7.63
N SER A 176 8.63 -15.28 7.62
CA SER A 176 7.71 -16.37 7.27
C SER A 176 7.67 -16.67 5.77
N LEU A 177 8.18 -15.77 4.94
CA LEU A 177 8.15 -15.85 3.48
C LEU A 177 9.51 -16.26 2.85
N VAL A 178 10.56 -16.49 3.66
CA VAL A 178 11.89 -16.85 3.15
C VAL A 178 11.87 -18.10 2.26
N LYS A 179 10.97 -19.06 2.52
CA LYS A 179 10.80 -20.27 1.72
C LYS A 179 9.81 -20.14 0.55
N GLU A 180 9.13 -19.01 0.44
CA GLU A 180 8.12 -18.74 -0.57
C GLU A 180 8.69 -17.90 -1.71
N THR A 181 7.91 -17.69 -2.78
CA THR A 181 8.33 -16.87 -3.91
C THR A 181 7.17 -16.08 -4.49
N VAL A 182 7.49 -14.91 -5.05
CA VAL A 182 6.54 -14.08 -5.78
C VAL A 182 6.54 -14.44 -7.25
N VAL A 183 5.37 -14.31 -7.89
CA VAL A 183 5.14 -14.62 -9.32
C VAL A 183 4.98 -13.37 -10.18
N ARG A 184 5.13 -12.19 -9.56
CA ARG A 184 5.13 -10.87 -10.20
C ARG A 184 6.22 -10.01 -9.57
N PRO A 185 6.67 -8.93 -10.24
CA PRO A 185 7.69 -8.03 -9.73
C PRO A 185 7.36 -7.46 -8.35
N LEU A 186 8.34 -7.45 -7.45
CA LEU A 186 8.28 -6.93 -6.10
C LEU A 186 9.38 -5.89 -5.84
N LEU A 187 8.99 -4.73 -5.35
CA LEU A 187 9.91 -3.75 -4.74
C LEU A 187 9.61 -3.66 -3.24
N LEU A 188 10.64 -3.83 -2.40
CA LEU A 188 10.54 -3.66 -0.95
C LEU A 188 11.38 -2.46 -0.52
N LEU A 189 10.80 -1.57 0.28
CA LEU A 189 11.43 -0.35 0.81
C LEU A 189 11.37 -0.40 2.33
N ILE A 190 12.52 -0.26 3.03
CA ILE A 190 12.57 -0.36 4.48
C ILE A 190 13.77 0.40 5.04
N GLY A 191 13.62 0.99 6.23
CA GLY A 191 14.74 1.60 6.96
C GLY A 191 15.67 0.55 7.55
N ASP A 192 16.99 0.79 7.56
CA ASP A 192 17.96 -0.16 8.06
C ASP A 192 18.04 -0.22 9.59
N VAL A 193 17.44 0.75 10.28
CA VAL A 193 17.31 0.77 11.75
C VAL A 193 15.84 0.62 12.21
N ASP A 194 14.96 0.09 11.34
CA ASP A 194 13.59 -0.25 11.72
C ASP A 194 13.59 -1.36 12.78
N ASP A 195 13.12 -1.04 13.99
CA ASP A 195 13.07 -1.97 15.12
C ASP A 195 11.70 -2.64 15.30
N TRP A 196 10.72 -2.29 14.45
CA TRP A 196 9.39 -2.89 14.44
C TRP A 196 9.28 -4.03 13.44
N THR A 197 9.77 -3.79 12.21
CA THR A 197 9.84 -4.79 11.14
C THR A 197 11.30 -4.92 10.70
N LEU A 198 11.93 -6.06 11.02
CA LEU A 198 13.39 -6.18 10.93
C LEU A 198 13.88 -6.18 9.48
N PRO A 199 14.75 -5.23 9.08
CA PRO A 199 15.25 -5.12 7.71
C PRO A 199 16.10 -6.35 7.30
N GLY A 200 16.81 -6.96 8.22
CA GLY A 200 17.61 -8.16 7.97
C GLY A 200 16.77 -9.35 7.50
N GLU A 201 15.59 -9.57 8.10
CA GLU A 201 14.67 -10.62 7.69
C GLU A 201 14.13 -10.40 6.28
N CYS A 202 13.85 -9.13 5.94
CA CYS A 202 13.37 -8.77 4.61
C CYS A 202 14.48 -8.90 3.54
N ALA A 203 15.72 -8.56 3.89
CA ALA A 203 16.86 -8.75 2.99
C ALA A 203 17.10 -10.24 2.71
N GLU A 204 17.09 -11.11 3.73
CA GLU A 204 17.19 -12.56 3.59
C GLU A 204 16.07 -13.13 2.70
N MET A 205 14.84 -12.70 2.94
CA MET A 205 13.68 -13.11 2.14
C MET A 205 13.86 -12.74 0.66
N ILE A 206 14.24 -11.50 0.36
CA ILE A 206 14.42 -11.03 -1.03
C ILE A 206 15.57 -11.78 -1.70
N GLU A 207 16.68 -12.00 -1.01
CA GLU A 207 17.80 -12.79 -1.55
C GLU A 207 17.36 -14.22 -1.89
N ALA A 208 16.65 -14.86 -0.98
CA ALA A 208 16.12 -16.20 -1.17
C ALA A 208 15.11 -16.27 -2.33
N MET A 209 14.23 -15.28 -2.50
CA MET A 209 13.30 -15.17 -3.64
C MET A 209 14.04 -14.99 -4.95
N ARG A 210 15.06 -14.13 -5.00
CA ARG A 210 15.92 -13.94 -6.19
C ARG A 210 16.67 -15.21 -6.56
N GLY A 211 17.17 -15.94 -5.56
CA GLY A 211 17.80 -17.24 -5.78
C GLY A 211 16.88 -18.28 -6.41
N ARG A 212 15.56 -18.11 -6.30
CA ARG A 212 14.52 -18.91 -6.97
C ARG A 212 14.01 -18.30 -8.28
N GLY A 213 14.66 -17.25 -8.80
CA GLY A 213 14.33 -16.61 -10.07
C GLY A 213 13.23 -15.55 -10.01
N ALA A 214 12.81 -15.11 -8.81
CA ALA A 214 11.82 -14.05 -8.69
C ALA A 214 12.42 -12.68 -9.08
N ASP A 215 11.61 -11.84 -9.74
CA ASP A 215 11.90 -10.43 -9.95
C ASP A 215 11.55 -9.66 -8.65
N ALA A 216 12.50 -9.65 -7.72
CA ALA A 216 12.31 -9.02 -6.40
C ALA A 216 13.53 -8.16 -6.05
N SER A 217 13.27 -6.99 -5.49
CA SER A 217 14.31 -6.04 -5.09
C SER A 217 13.99 -5.42 -3.73
N ILE A 218 15.05 -5.02 -3.01
CA ILE A 218 14.96 -4.32 -1.73
C ILE A 218 15.84 -3.08 -1.75
N VAL A 219 15.35 -2.03 -1.10
CA VAL A 219 16.11 -0.82 -0.78
C VAL A 219 16.13 -0.68 0.74
N LEU A 220 17.33 -0.59 1.30
CA LEU A 220 17.56 -0.29 2.71
C LEU A 220 17.91 1.21 2.82
N TYR A 221 17.15 1.96 3.61
CA TYR A 221 17.38 3.39 3.83
C TYR A 221 18.23 3.59 5.08
N PRO A 222 19.48 4.08 4.93
CA PRO A 222 20.39 4.24 6.05
C PRO A 222 19.85 5.20 7.11
N GLY A 223 19.80 4.75 8.38
CA GLY A 223 19.35 5.53 9.52
C GLY A 223 17.84 5.77 9.62
N ALA A 224 17.05 5.28 8.66
CA ALA A 224 15.62 5.45 8.64
C ALA A 224 14.92 4.42 9.54
N PHE A 225 13.89 4.88 10.27
CA PHE A 225 13.01 4.06 11.10
C PHE A 225 11.70 3.71 10.38
N HIS A 226 10.86 2.94 11.06
CA HIS A 226 9.47 2.76 10.63
C HIS A 226 8.78 4.11 10.45
N TYR A 227 7.86 4.26 9.50
CA TYR A 227 7.20 5.53 9.13
C TYR A 227 8.13 6.60 8.53
N PHE A 228 9.22 6.20 7.88
CA PHE A 228 10.11 7.16 7.22
C PHE A 228 9.40 8.06 6.20
N ASP A 229 8.26 7.63 5.64
CA ASP A 229 7.43 8.36 4.67
C ASP A 229 6.22 9.10 5.28
N VAL A 230 6.12 9.17 6.62
CA VAL A 230 5.02 9.86 7.30
C VAL A 230 5.45 11.29 7.64
N VAL A 231 5.11 12.22 6.76
CA VAL A 231 5.49 13.64 6.89
C VAL A 231 5.11 14.21 8.24
N GLY A 232 6.07 14.82 8.91
CA GLY A 232 5.87 15.45 10.22
C GLY A 232 5.95 14.48 11.42
N GLN A 233 6.13 13.17 11.19
CA GLN A 233 6.34 12.21 12.26
C GLN A 233 7.66 12.50 12.98
N LYS A 234 7.61 13.00 14.22
CA LYS A 234 8.79 13.16 15.06
C LYS A 234 9.28 11.78 15.51
N ARG A 235 10.60 11.65 15.71
CA ARG A 235 11.15 10.44 16.29
C ARG A 235 10.55 10.20 17.67
N THR A 236 9.83 9.09 17.81
CA THR A 236 9.04 8.73 18.99
C THR A 236 8.99 7.22 19.12
N VAL A 237 8.94 6.71 20.32
CA VAL A 237 8.58 5.33 20.60
C VAL A 237 7.08 5.26 20.84
N ILE A 238 6.37 4.45 20.06
CA ILE A 238 4.97 4.11 20.31
C ILE A 238 4.97 2.92 21.26
N GLU A 239 4.70 3.16 22.54
CA GLU A 239 4.95 2.19 23.61
C GLU A 239 3.91 1.06 23.69
N ASP A 240 2.69 1.29 23.21
CA ASP A 240 1.54 0.39 23.36
C ASP A 240 1.26 -0.48 22.11
N VAL A 241 2.23 -0.61 21.21
CA VAL A 241 2.12 -1.49 20.05
C VAL A 241 2.83 -2.82 20.29
N GLU A 242 2.23 -3.89 19.75
CA GLU A 242 2.87 -5.20 19.74
C GLU A 242 4.15 -5.14 18.89
N ASN A 243 5.25 -5.62 19.47
CA ASN A 243 6.54 -5.75 18.78
C ASN A 243 7.18 -7.09 19.14
N ARG A 244 7.05 -8.06 18.24
CA ARG A 244 7.55 -9.43 18.40
C ARG A 244 9.06 -9.51 18.47
N ASN A 245 9.77 -8.45 18.12
CA ASN A 245 11.23 -8.36 18.16
C ASN A 245 11.76 -7.91 19.53
N LYS A 246 10.88 -7.53 20.44
CA LYS A 246 11.24 -7.18 21.82
C LYS A 246 11.17 -8.43 22.72
N PRO A 247 11.98 -8.48 23.81
CA PRO A 247 11.90 -9.55 24.78
C PRO A 247 10.47 -9.76 25.29
N GLY A 248 9.97 -10.99 25.26
CA GLY A 248 8.60 -11.31 25.64
C GLY A 248 7.53 -10.96 24.60
N GLY A 249 7.92 -10.53 23.41
CA GLY A 249 6.99 -10.19 22.31
C GLY A 249 6.25 -8.86 22.49
N CYS A 250 6.60 -8.06 23.45
CA CYS A 250 5.98 -6.76 23.76
C CYS A 250 7.03 -5.81 24.35
N CYS A 251 6.86 -4.57 24.23
CA CYS A 251 6.06 -3.67 23.40
C CYS A 251 6.94 -2.52 22.95
N GLY A 252 6.43 -1.69 22.05
CA GLY A 252 7.10 -0.47 21.66
C GLY A 252 7.90 -0.56 20.39
N ALA A 253 7.73 0.44 19.54
CA ALA A 253 8.43 0.56 18.25
C ALA A 253 8.83 1.99 18.00
N THR A 254 10.02 2.20 17.44
CA THR A 254 10.51 3.52 17.06
C THR A 254 9.99 3.91 15.69
N VAL A 255 9.40 5.09 15.60
CA VAL A 255 8.92 5.67 14.34
C VAL A 255 9.54 7.06 14.13
N SER A 256 9.84 7.41 12.89
CA SER A 256 10.39 8.73 12.54
C SER A 256 10.25 9.01 11.06
N TYR A 257 9.88 10.23 10.71
CA TYR A 257 9.99 10.72 9.34
C TYR A 257 11.45 10.92 8.94
N ASP A 258 11.78 10.52 7.72
CA ASP A 258 13.07 10.79 7.07
C ASP A 258 12.83 11.38 5.68
N PRO A 259 13.07 12.70 5.46
CA PRO A 259 12.76 13.35 4.20
C PRO A 259 13.58 12.82 3.02
N SER A 260 14.77 12.29 3.26
CA SER A 260 15.63 11.74 2.20
C SER A 260 15.11 10.37 1.74
N ALA A 261 14.78 9.50 2.70
CA ALA A 261 14.19 8.19 2.43
C ALA A 261 12.82 8.33 1.75
N ASP A 262 11.98 9.26 2.23
CA ASP A 262 10.67 9.54 1.64
C ASP A 262 10.78 10.02 0.18
N ALA A 263 11.66 10.98 -0.11
CA ALA A 263 11.86 11.49 -1.47
C ALA A 263 12.37 10.40 -2.42
N ASP A 264 13.33 9.57 -2.00
CA ASP A 264 13.84 8.46 -2.80
C ASP A 264 12.78 7.36 -2.97
N ALA A 265 11.99 7.06 -1.93
CA ALA A 265 10.89 6.11 -2.01
C ALA A 265 9.88 6.48 -3.09
N HIS A 266 9.46 7.74 -3.13
CA HIS A 266 8.57 8.25 -4.18
C HIS A 266 9.17 8.07 -5.58
N GLN A 267 10.45 8.39 -5.78
CA GLN A 267 11.14 8.22 -7.07
C GLN A 267 11.22 6.74 -7.48
N ARG A 268 11.55 5.84 -6.55
CA ARG A 268 11.63 4.40 -6.82
C ARG A 268 10.27 3.79 -7.13
N VAL A 269 9.23 4.17 -6.39
CA VAL A 269 7.86 3.72 -6.64
C VAL A 269 7.39 4.18 -8.03
N GLU A 270 7.67 5.45 -8.40
CA GLU A 270 7.36 5.99 -9.73
C GLU A 270 8.07 5.21 -10.83
N ALA A 271 9.38 5.01 -10.70
CA ALA A 271 10.17 4.26 -11.70
C ALA A 271 9.73 2.80 -11.79
N PHE A 272 9.41 2.15 -10.66
CA PHE A 272 8.98 0.77 -10.62
C PHE A 272 7.60 0.57 -11.27
N PHE A 273 6.59 1.34 -10.86
CA PHE A 273 5.28 1.24 -11.49
C PHE A 273 5.27 1.77 -12.91
N GLY A 274 6.09 2.77 -13.25
CA GLY A 274 6.30 3.22 -14.62
C GLY A 274 6.76 2.09 -15.55
N ARG A 275 7.69 1.26 -15.07
CA ARG A 275 8.21 0.10 -15.82
C ARG A 275 7.16 -1.02 -15.96
N HIS A 276 6.42 -1.33 -14.91
CA HIS A 276 5.57 -2.52 -14.86
C HIS A 276 4.10 -2.25 -15.20
N LEU A 277 3.62 -1.04 -14.99
CA LEU A 277 2.25 -0.63 -15.32
C LEU A 277 2.18 0.30 -16.52
N GLY A 278 3.32 0.78 -17.02
CA GLY A 278 3.41 1.77 -18.10
C GLY A 278 2.99 3.16 -17.61
N ALA A 279 3.95 4.06 -17.40
CA ALA A 279 3.67 5.48 -17.30
C ALA A 279 3.37 6.03 -18.71
N ARG A 280 2.46 7.01 -18.80
CA ARG A 280 2.31 7.85 -19.98
C ARG A 280 3.23 9.04 -19.88
#